data_6aea866a367fea763e8fdd3b22a85237
#
_entry.id   6aea866a367fea763e8fdd3b22a85237
#
_cell.length_a   1.000
_cell.length_b   1.000
_cell.length_c   1.000
_cell.angle_alpha   90.00
_cell.angle_beta   90.00
_cell.angle_gamma   90.00
#
_symmetry.space_group_name_H-M   'P 1'
#
loop_
_entity.id
_entity.type
_entity.pdbx_description
1 polymer ?
#
loop_
_entity_poly.entity_id
_entity_poly.type
_entity_poly.pdbx_seq_one_letter_code
_entity_poly.pdbx_strand_id
1 'polypeptide(L)'
;MTREEYAKRMKKHPDWAPGRDAIEAAFAKRYPKTEPVCFESELHDRAAFGGDEYLDGFAVYDTGKDYQHIVTYGMSELYPSMAAFGAEYSKWGYEMTMKVGESYAETGTWALDLLAQLARYTFQTGNYFEPGAYIPGDGSSLHPELGSAITGLAIVSDTTVAPIETV
;
A
#
# COMPACT_ATOMS: atom_id res chain seq x y z
N MET A 1 -14.93 5.12 19.15
CA MET A 1 -14.02 4.78 20.30
C MET A 1 -13.48 6.08 20.87
N THR A 2 -13.45 6.25 22.19
CA THR A 2 -12.86 7.43 22.83
C THR A 2 -11.32 7.34 22.83
N ARG A 3 -10.65 8.48 23.02
CA ARG A 3 -9.18 8.53 23.11
C ARG A 3 -8.62 7.68 24.26
N GLU A 4 -9.35 7.61 25.37
CA GLU A 4 -8.97 6.80 26.53
C GLU A 4 -9.10 5.29 26.26
N GLU A 5 -10.19 4.89 25.60
CA GLU A 5 -10.41 3.50 25.19
C GLU A 5 -9.35 3.06 24.18
N TYR A 6 -8.99 3.93 23.24
CA TYR A 6 -7.92 3.70 22.26
C TYR A 6 -6.57 3.49 22.95
N ALA A 7 -6.18 4.41 23.84
CA ALA A 7 -4.94 4.30 24.61
C ALA A 7 -4.87 3.05 25.47
N LYS A 8 -6.01 2.65 26.08
CA LYS A 8 -6.11 1.43 26.88
C LYS A 8 -5.96 0.18 26.01
N ARG A 9 -6.60 0.17 24.84
CA ARG A 9 -6.52 -0.95 23.89
C ARG A 9 -5.08 -1.12 23.35
N MET A 10 -4.43 -0.03 22.99
CA MET A 10 -3.04 -0.02 22.52
C MET A 10 -2.08 -0.66 23.55
N LYS A 11 -2.26 -0.32 24.84
CA LYS A 11 -1.44 -0.90 25.92
C LYS A 11 -1.73 -2.39 26.17
N LYS A 12 -2.98 -2.80 26.00
CA LYS A 12 -3.43 -4.17 26.28
C LYS A 12 -3.09 -5.14 25.15
N HIS A 13 -3.02 -4.63 23.92
CA HIS A 13 -2.81 -5.42 22.71
C HIS A 13 -1.66 -4.83 21.90
N PRO A 14 -0.39 -5.19 22.21
CA PRO A 14 0.78 -4.65 21.52
C PRO A 14 0.81 -4.99 20.03
N ASP A 15 0.19 -6.11 19.63
CA ASP A 15 0.13 -6.55 18.23
C ASP A 15 -1.10 -5.98 17.48
N TRP A 16 -1.83 -5.06 18.09
CA TRP A 16 -3.00 -4.47 17.44
C TRP A 16 -2.60 -3.55 16.30
N ALA A 17 -3.05 -3.86 15.09
CA ALA A 17 -2.74 -3.14 13.86
C ALA A 17 -4.02 -2.69 13.14
N PRO A 18 -4.79 -1.72 13.70
CA PRO A 18 -6.14 -1.41 13.22
C PRO A 18 -6.19 -0.95 11.76
N GLY A 19 -5.18 -0.24 11.28
CA GLY A 19 -5.12 0.17 9.89
C GLY A 19 -4.89 -1.03 8.97
N ARG A 20 -3.95 -1.90 9.33
CA ARG A 20 -3.70 -3.14 8.61
C ARG A 20 -4.93 -4.05 8.60
N ASP A 21 -5.54 -4.28 9.77
CA ASP A 21 -6.75 -5.09 9.91
C ASP A 21 -7.88 -4.57 9.00
N ALA A 22 -8.04 -3.25 8.89
CA ALA A 22 -9.05 -2.63 8.04
C ALA A 22 -8.78 -2.84 6.55
N ILE A 23 -7.52 -2.73 6.10
CA ILE A 23 -7.12 -3.01 4.72
C ILE A 23 -7.36 -4.48 4.39
N GLU A 24 -6.87 -5.40 5.23
CA GLU A 24 -7.04 -6.84 5.05
C GLU A 24 -8.52 -7.25 5.01
N ALA A 25 -9.36 -6.69 5.89
CA ALA A 25 -10.79 -6.95 5.90
C ALA A 25 -11.50 -6.46 4.62
N ALA A 26 -11.10 -5.31 4.08
CA ALA A 26 -11.65 -4.78 2.84
C ALA A 26 -11.29 -5.67 1.64
N PHE A 27 -10.04 -6.13 1.56
CA PHE A 27 -9.59 -7.03 0.51
C PHE A 27 -10.15 -8.44 0.67
N ALA A 28 -10.24 -8.98 1.89
CA ALA A 28 -10.89 -10.27 2.17
C ALA A 28 -12.38 -10.27 1.77
N LYS A 29 -13.07 -9.15 1.98
CA LYS A 29 -14.46 -8.99 1.51
C LYS A 29 -14.55 -9.04 -0.02
N ARG A 30 -13.54 -8.52 -0.72
CA ARG A 30 -13.49 -8.49 -2.19
C ARG A 30 -13.04 -9.83 -2.77
N TYR A 31 -12.10 -10.49 -2.09
CA TYR A 31 -11.47 -11.75 -2.51
C TYR A 31 -11.60 -12.83 -1.41
N PRO A 32 -12.82 -13.27 -1.08
CA PRO A 32 -13.08 -14.09 0.13
C PRO A 32 -12.52 -15.53 0.06
N LYS A 33 -12.00 -15.92 -1.09
CA LYS A 33 -11.43 -17.28 -1.31
C LYS A 33 -9.93 -17.25 -1.59
N THR A 34 -9.32 -16.08 -1.46
CA THR A 34 -7.92 -15.89 -1.81
C THR A 34 -7.15 -15.41 -0.59
N GLU A 35 -6.12 -16.14 -0.21
CA GLU A 35 -5.12 -15.66 0.72
C GLU A 35 -4.04 -14.91 -0.08
N PRO A 36 -3.65 -13.69 0.30
CA PRO A 36 -2.62 -12.97 -0.42
C PRO A 36 -1.23 -13.58 -0.17
N VAL A 37 -0.35 -13.41 -1.14
CA VAL A 37 1.08 -13.52 -0.92
C VAL A 37 1.55 -12.20 -0.33
N CYS A 38 2.09 -12.23 0.89
CA CYS A 38 2.57 -11.04 1.59
C CYS A 38 4.09 -10.93 1.48
N PHE A 39 4.55 -9.71 1.23
CA PHE A 39 5.96 -9.32 1.25
C PHE A 39 6.09 -8.25 2.33
N GLU A 40 6.74 -8.56 3.42
CA GLU A 40 6.82 -7.71 4.59
C GLU A 40 8.27 -7.36 4.91
N SER A 41 8.51 -6.12 5.33
CA SER A 41 9.78 -5.74 5.95
C SER A 41 9.87 -6.38 7.34
N GLU A 42 11.06 -6.86 7.70
CA GLU A 42 11.30 -7.38 9.05
C GLU A 42 11.16 -6.33 10.16
N LEU A 43 11.27 -5.05 9.78
CA LEU A 43 11.18 -3.92 10.69
C LEU A 43 10.13 -2.92 10.19
N HIS A 44 9.15 -2.63 11.03
CA HIS A 44 8.24 -1.50 10.83
C HIS A 44 9.05 -0.18 10.83
N ASP A 45 8.66 0.75 9.94
CA ASP A 45 9.36 2.04 9.78
C ASP A 45 10.89 1.90 9.57
N ARG A 46 11.33 0.94 8.75
CA ARG A 46 12.76 0.68 8.50
C ARG A 46 13.53 1.93 8.06
N ALA A 47 12.89 2.84 7.34
CA ALA A 47 13.49 4.11 6.95
C ALA A 47 13.86 4.99 8.16
N ALA A 48 13.18 4.88 9.30
CA ALA A 48 13.50 5.61 10.53
C ALA A 48 14.85 5.16 11.12
N PHE A 49 15.34 3.98 10.76
CA PHE A 49 16.63 3.42 11.18
C PHE A 49 17.74 3.61 10.12
N GLY A 50 17.53 4.49 9.14
CA GLY A 50 18.52 4.83 8.13
C GLY A 50 18.43 4.03 6.83
N GLY A 51 17.39 3.21 6.66
CA GLY A 51 17.07 2.56 5.39
C GLY A 51 16.36 3.49 4.41
N ASP A 52 16.11 3.00 3.20
CA ASP A 52 15.35 3.69 2.16
C ASP A 52 14.02 2.99 1.81
N GLU A 53 13.63 2.02 2.61
CA GLU A 53 12.36 1.33 2.54
C GLU A 53 11.35 2.02 3.46
N TYR A 54 10.34 2.61 2.84
CA TYR A 54 9.31 3.41 3.50
C TYR A 54 7.99 2.67 3.70
N LEU A 55 7.80 1.55 2.97
CA LEU A 55 6.65 0.68 3.12
C LEU A 55 6.97 -0.46 4.09
N ASP A 56 5.97 -0.88 4.85
CA ASP A 56 6.06 -2.08 5.67
C ASP A 56 5.92 -3.35 4.82
N GLY A 57 5.31 -3.23 3.65
CA GLY A 57 5.20 -4.34 2.74
C GLY A 57 4.14 -4.20 1.67
N PHE A 58 3.74 -5.35 1.14
CA PHE A 58 2.75 -5.49 0.08
C PHE A 58 1.92 -6.75 0.31
N ALA A 59 0.67 -6.73 -0.14
CA ALA A 59 -0.12 -7.95 -0.33
C ALA A 59 -0.49 -8.08 -1.81
N VAL A 60 -0.31 -9.27 -2.35
CA VAL A 60 -0.61 -9.64 -3.74
C VAL A 60 -1.73 -10.66 -3.74
N TYR A 61 -2.89 -10.26 -4.22
CA TYR A 61 -4.09 -11.10 -4.33
C TYR A 61 -4.20 -11.69 -5.73
N ASP A 62 -4.20 -13.02 -5.84
CA ASP A 62 -4.67 -13.69 -7.04
C ASP A 62 -6.19 -13.52 -7.11
N THR A 63 -6.67 -12.84 -8.14
CA THR A 63 -8.10 -12.52 -8.24
C THR A 63 -8.94 -13.67 -8.80
N GLY A 64 -8.31 -14.78 -9.21
CA GLY A 64 -8.94 -15.88 -9.96
C GLY A 64 -9.39 -15.45 -11.36
N LYS A 65 -8.88 -14.31 -11.84
CA LYS A 65 -9.02 -13.79 -13.20
C LYS A 65 -7.63 -13.69 -13.82
N ASP A 66 -7.55 -13.02 -14.95
CA ASP A 66 -6.32 -12.77 -15.71
C ASP A 66 -5.48 -11.61 -15.16
N TYR A 67 -5.60 -11.29 -13.86
CA TYR A 67 -4.77 -10.28 -13.19
C TYR A 67 -4.62 -10.53 -11.69
N GLN A 68 -3.53 -10.04 -11.15
CA GLN A 68 -3.27 -9.92 -9.71
C GLN A 68 -3.58 -8.49 -9.24
N HIS A 69 -4.02 -8.36 -7.99
CA HIS A 69 -4.27 -7.08 -7.35
C HIS A 69 -3.30 -6.88 -6.19
N ILE A 70 -2.43 -5.90 -6.33
CA ILE A 70 -1.40 -5.55 -5.34
C ILE A 70 -1.93 -4.40 -4.51
N VAL A 71 -1.63 -4.40 -3.21
CA VAL A 71 -1.82 -3.27 -2.30
C VAL A 71 -0.57 -3.06 -1.45
N THR A 72 -0.21 -1.79 -1.22
CA THR A 72 0.87 -1.41 -0.32
C THR A 72 0.42 -1.43 1.14
N TYR A 73 1.38 -1.54 2.04
CA TYR A 73 1.23 -1.30 3.47
C TYR A 73 2.24 -0.25 3.92
N GLY A 74 1.76 0.85 4.53
CA GLY A 74 2.62 1.85 5.15
C GLY A 74 2.48 3.28 4.61
N MET A 75 1.67 3.52 3.57
CA MET A 75 1.27 4.87 3.20
C MET A 75 0.21 5.43 4.18
N SER A 76 -0.58 4.56 4.79
CA SER A 76 -1.49 4.87 5.89
C SER A 76 -0.92 4.39 7.23
N GLU A 77 -1.52 4.83 8.34
CA GLU A 77 -1.13 4.39 9.68
C GLU A 77 -1.64 2.98 9.92
N LEU A 78 -0.75 2.01 9.93
CA LEU A 78 -1.10 0.59 10.11
C LEU A 78 -1.29 0.24 11.58
N TYR A 79 -0.47 0.83 12.44
CA TYR A 79 -0.40 0.56 13.89
C TYR A 79 -1.03 1.69 14.69
N PRO A 80 -1.42 1.44 15.95
CA PRO A 80 -2.06 2.46 16.74
C PRO A 80 -1.09 3.59 17.10
N SER A 81 -1.48 4.83 16.78
CA SER A 81 -0.71 6.03 17.06
C SER A 81 -1.56 7.06 17.81
N MET A 82 -1.17 7.42 19.03
CA MET A 82 -1.84 8.47 19.80
C MET A 82 -1.71 9.85 19.16
N ALA A 83 -0.69 10.05 18.34
CA ALA A 83 -0.48 11.30 17.60
C ALA A 83 -1.45 11.42 16.42
N ALA A 84 -1.77 10.30 15.77
CA ALA A 84 -2.68 10.24 14.65
C ALA A 84 -4.16 10.11 15.05
N PHE A 85 -4.46 9.79 16.32
CA PHE A 85 -5.83 9.58 16.76
C PHE A 85 -6.72 10.81 16.56
N GLY A 86 -7.76 10.66 15.75
CA GLY A 86 -8.71 11.73 15.41
C GLY A 86 -8.23 12.67 14.31
N ALA A 87 -7.14 12.35 13.62
CA ALA A 87 -6.74 13.05 12.41
C ALA A 87 -7.76 12.80 11.29
N GLU A 88 -7.88 13.74 10.36
CA GLU A 88 -8.78 13.62 9.20
C GLU A 88 -8.33 12.48 8.27
N TYR A 89 -7.01 12.31 8.12
CA TYR A 89 -6.41 11.28 7.30
C TYR A 89 -5.42 10.46 8.10
N SER A 90 -5.34 9.18 7.77
CA SER A 90 -4.37 8.25 8.31
C SER A 90 -3.04 8.40 7.57
N LYS A 91 -2.02 9.03 8.20
CA LYS A 91 -0.69 9.31 7.61
C LYS A 91 -0.81 10.08 6.29
N TRP A 92 -0.53 9.44 5.12
CA TRP A 92 -0.71 10.03 3.79
C TRP A 92 -2.16 9.96 3.27
N GLY A 93 -3.05 9.25 3.96
CA GLY A 93 -4.48 9.15 3.64
C GLY A 93 -4.82 8.13 2.56
N TYR A 94 -3.88 7.35 2.07
CA TYR A 94 -4.11 6.31 1.06
C TYR A 94 -3.11 5.17 1.15
N GLU A 95 -3.48 4.02 0.60
CA GLU A 95 -2.55 3.00 0.13
C GLU A 95 -2.58 2.98 -1.39
N MET A 96 -1.49 2.60 -2.02
CA MET A 96 -1.43 2.43 -3.47
C MET A 96 -1.86 1.02 -3.84
N THR A 97 -2.61 0.90 -4.94
CA THR A 97 -2.95 -0.38 -5.53
C THR A 97 -2.52 -0.44 -6.99
N MET A 98 -2.24 -1.65 -7.47
CA MET A 98 -1.93 -1.90 -8.87
C MET A 98 -2.53 -3.22 -9.31
N LYS A 99 -3.10 -3.27 -10.52
CA LYS A 99 -3.55 -4.50 -11.17
C LYS A 99 -2.60 -4.85 -12.29
N VAL A 100 -2.01 -6.03 -12.21
CA VAL A 100 -1.07 -6.54 -13.22
C VAL A 100 -1.62 -7.80 -13.85
N GLY A 101 -1.61 -7.87 -15.18
CA GLY A 101 -2.17 -8.98 -15.98
C GLY A 101 -1.28 -10.22 -16.03
N GLU A 102 -0.19 -10.23 -15.26
CA GLU A 102 0.82 -11.28 -15.30
C GLU A 102 1.06 -11.80 -13.90
N SER A 103 1.41 -13.08 -13.79
CA SER A 103 1.69 -13.61 -12.48
C SER A 103 3.02 -13.06 -11.96
N TYR A 104 3.06 -12.72 -10.68
CA TYR A 104 4.27 -12.32 -9.98
C TYR A 104 5.42 -13.32 -10.20
N ALA A 105 5.10 -14.63 -10.23
CA ALA A 105 6.07 -15.69 -10.46
C ALA A 105 6.69 -15.66 -11.86
N GLU A 106 6.02 -15.06 -12.85
CA GLU A 106 6.46 -15.02 -14.24
C GLU A 106 7.24 -13.73 -14.57
N THR A 107 6.94 -12.62 -13.88
CA THR A 107 7.41 -11.27 -14.25
C THR A 107 8.31 -10.62 -13.22
N GLY A 108 8.51 -11.25 -12.06
CA GLY A 108 9.33 -10.70 -10.99
C GLY A 108 8.66 -9.55 -10.23
N THR A 109 9.48 -8.76 -9.54
CA THR A 109 9.04 -7.76 -8.54
C THR A 109 8.79 -6.36 -9.10
N TRP A 110 8.85 -6.16 -10.41
CA TRP A 110 8.85 -4.82 -11.01
C TRP A 110 7.71 -3.89 -10.53
N ALA A 111 6.50 -4.45 -10.35
CA ALA A 111 5.35 -3.68 -9.89
C ALA A 111 5.50 -3.28 -8.41
N LEU A 112 6.07 -4.16 -7.58
CA LEU A 112 6.39 -3.86 -6.18
C LEU A 112 7.49 -2.80 -6.10
N ASP A 113 8.54 -2.93 -6.92
CA ASP A 113 9.64 -1.97 -6.99
C ASP A 113 9.15 -0.58 -7.44
N LEU A 114 8.22 -0.54 -8.41
CA LEU A 114 7.60 0.70 -8.86
C LEU A 114 6.80 1.36 -7.74
N LEU A 115 5.94 0.61 -7.04
CA LEU A 115 5.17 1.13 -5.91
C LEU A 115 6.09 1.59 -4.76
N ALA A 116 7.18 0.87 -4.48
CA ALA A 116 8.18 1.27 -3.51
C ALA A 116 8.87 2.59 -3.89
N GLN A 117 9.18 2.79 -5.17
CA GLN A 117 9.76 4.05 -5.66
C GLN A 117 8.78 5.23 -5.53
N LEU A 118 7.50 5.02 -5.81
CA LEU A 118 6.46 6.04 -5.62
C LEU A 118 6.31 6.40 -4.13
N ALA A 119 6.31 5.40 -3.24
CA ALA A 119 6.31 5.63 -1.80
C ALA A 119 7.54 6.45 -1.37
N ARG A 120 8.73 6.04 -1.79
CA ARG A 120 9.98 6.76 -1.51
C ARG A 120 9.90 8.22 -1.94
N TYR A 121 9.40 8.49 -3.13
CA TYR A 121 9.21 9.85 -3.62
C TYR A 121 8.31 10.65 -2.67
N THR A 122 7.15 10.10 -2.28
CA THR A 122 6.23 10.77 -1.34
C THR A 122 6.90 11.06 0.00
N PHE A 123 7.56 10.08 0.61
CA PHE A 123 8.19 10.25 1.92
C PHE A 123 9.38 11.22 1.90
N GLN A 124 10.14 11.25 0.81
CA GLN A 124 11.31 12.13 0.69
C GLN A 124 10.95 13.56 0.33
N THR A 125 9.91 13.77 -0.46
CA THR A 125 9.56 15.10 -0.98
C THR A 125 8.41 15.77 -0.25
N GLY A 126 7.58 15.00 0.45
CA GLY A 126 6.31 15.46 1.03
C GLY A 126 5.19 15.64 0.00
N ASN A 127 5.45 15.32 -1.28
CA ASN A 127 4.43 15.34 -2.32
C ASN A 127 3.69 14.02 -2.36
N TYR A 128 2.39 14.05 -2.47
CA TYR A 128 1.54 12.87 -2.55
C TYR A 128 0.78 12.83 -3.88
N PHE A 129 0.24 11.66 -4.20
CA PHE A 129 -0.46 11.44 -5.45
C PHE A 129 -1.97 11.52 -5.23
N GLU A 130 -2.65 12.28 -6.08
CA GLU A 130 -4.12 12.38 -6.10
C GLU A 130 -4.67 11.73 -7.37
N PRO A 131 -5.92 11.20 -7.33
CA PRO A 131 -6.60 10.75 -8.55
C PRO A 131 -6.65 11.86 -9.60
N GLY A 132 -6.23 11.53 -10.82
CA GLY A 132 -6.04 12.49 -11.91
C GLY A 132 -4.61 12.98 -12.09
N ALA A 133 -3.71 12.70 -11.15
CA ALA A 133 -2.29 12.98 -11.33
C ALA A 133 -1.70 12.09 -12.45
N TYR A 134 -0.73 12.66 -13.17
CA TYR A 134 0.00 11.96 -14.21
C TYR A 134 1.50 12.07 -13.93
N ILE A 135 2.18 10.94 -14.00
CA ILE A 135 3.62 10.83 -13.85
C ILE A 135 4.20 10.52 -15.22
N PRO A 136 4.75 11.53 -15.92
CA PRO A 136 5.41 11.28 -17.18
C PRO A 136 6.71 10.50 -16.92
N GLY A 137 6.93 9.44 -17.66
CA GLY A 137 8.25 8.82 -17.70
C GLY A 137 9.22 9.65 -18.55
N ASP A 138 10.46 9.21 -18.61
CA ASP A 138 11.51 9.79 -19.45
C ASP A 138 11.44 9.32 -20.92
N GLY A 139 10.40 8.58 -21.28
CA GLY A 139 10.20 7.94 -22.56
C GLY A 139 10.75 6.53 -22.66
N SER A 140 11.45 6.04 -21.63
CA SER A 140 11.83 4.64 -21.54
C SER A 140 10.65 3.79 -21.01
N SER A 141 10.69 2.49 -21.30
CA SER A 141 9.70 1.54 -20.75
C SER A 141 9.82 1.43 -19.24
N LEU A 142 8.69 1.45 -18.55
CA LEU A 142 8.64 1.14 -17.10
C LEU A 142 8.99 -0.33 -16.82
N HIS A 143 8.91 -1.18 -17.83
CA HIS A 143 9.31 -2.59 -17.74
C HIS A 143 9.96 -3.06 -19.04
N PRO A 144 11.26 -2.71 -19.25
CA PRO A 144 11.95 -2.99 -20.52
C PRO A 144 12.14 -4.49 -20.78
N GLU A 145 12.26 -5.31 -19.74
CA GLU A 145 12.50 -6.75 -19.88
C GLU A 145 11.31 -7.50 -20.53
N LEU A 146 10.10 -7.01 -20.35
CA LEU A 146 8.90 -7.53 -21.01
C LEU A 146 8.59 -6.84 -22.34
N GLY A 147 9.44 -5.94 -22.80
CA GLY A 147 9.18 -5.17 -24.04
C GLY A 147 7.93 -4.29 -23.95
N SER A 148 7.55 -3.88 -22.74
CA SER A 148 6.38 -3.03 -22.49
C SER A 148 6.58 -1.67 -23.17
N ALA A 149 5.51 -1.14 -23.77
CA ALA A 149 5.47 0.21 -24.32
C ALA A 149 4.99 1.26 -23.28
N ILE A 150 4.75 0.87 -22.05
CA ILE A 150 4.28 1.76 -20.99
C ILE A 150 5.44 2.63 -20.52
N THR A 151 5.31 3.95 -20.68
CA THR A 151 6.36 4.92 -20.35
C THR A 151 5.94 5.93 -19.26
N GLY A 152 4.73 5.86 -18.75
CA GLY A 152 4.21 6.77 -17.71
C GLY A 152 3.03 6.16 -16.97
N LEU A 153 2.61 6.84 -15.91
CA LEU A 153 1.54 6.39 -15.03
C LEU A 153 0.46 7.46 -14.91
N ALA A 154 -0.79 7.04 -14.83
CA ALA A 154 -1.90 7.85 -14.37
C ALA A 154 -2.42 7.31 -13.05
N ILE A 155 -2.62 8.19 -12.09
CA ILE A 155 -3.18 7.85 -10.79
C ILE A 155 -4.70 7.94 -10.87
N VAL A 156 -5.37 6.88 -10.46
CA VAL A 156 -6.84 6.79 -10.45
C VAL A 156 -7.30 6.21 -9.12
N SER A 157 -8.54 6.49 -8.75
CA SER A 157 -9.15 5.80 -7.61
C SER A 157 -9.35 4.33 -7.92
N ASP A 158 -9.04 3.44 -6.97
CA ASP A 158 -9.39 2.03 -7.11
C ASP A 158 -10.92 1.87 -7.09
N THR A 159 -11.44 1.30 -8.16
CA THR A 159 -12.89 1.03 -8.30
C THR A 159 -13.29 -0.35 -7.76
N THR A 160 -12.34 -1.14 -7.29
CA THR A 160 -12.54 -2.53 -6.85
C THR A 160 -12.75 -2.63 -5.35
N VAL A 161 -12.02 -1.81 -4.60
CA VAL A 161 -12.09 -1.71 -3.15
C VAL A 161 -12.61 -0.31 -2.79
N ALA A 162 -13.63 -0.25 -1.94
CA ALA A 162 -14.19 1.01 -1.46
C ALA A 162 -13.20 1.73 -0.52
N PRO A 163 -13.33 3.04 -0.32
CA PRO A 163 -12.57 3.75 0.71
C PRO A 163 -12.68 3.06 2.08
N ILE A 164 -11.57 3.02 2.80
CA ILE A 164 -11.45 2.30 4.06
C ILE A 164 -11.41 3.32 5.20
N GLU A 165 -12.29 3.14 6.18
CA GLU A 165 -12.23 3.90 7.43
C GLU A 165 -11.33 3.15 8.41
N THR A 166 -10.32 3.84 8.93
CA THR A 166 -9.44 3.35 9.99
C THR A 166 -9.80 4.00 11.32
N VAL A 167 -9.33 3.45 12.43
CA VAL A 167 -9.72 3.87 13.80
C VAL A 167 -8.84 5.01 14.30
#